data_e433b93b710e6391cf51309d0d4f3449
#
_entry.id   e433b93b710e6391cf51309d0d4f3449
#
_cell.length_a   1.000
_cell.length_b   1.000
_cell.length_c   1.000
_cell.angle_alpha   90.00
_cell.angle_beta   90.00
_cell.angle_gamma   90.00
#
_symmetry.space_group_name_H-M   'P 1'
#
loop_
_entity.id
_entity.type
_entity.pdbx_description
1 polymer ?
#
loop_
_entity_poly.entity_id
_entity_poly.type
_entity_poly.pdbx_seq_one_letter_code
_entity_poly.pdbx_strand_id
1 'polypeptide(L)'
;GMNLTYNDVHDADYHLNRAPVGDLIEINHCQEGRMECQYQDSFYYLTPGDLSISRKDTAPYCSSFPTGHYHGVTLLIDPNCAPHCLSCMLEDVNVQPSTIADRFCQGRRCFVARSSPRVKHVFSELYAVPEGIRKGYFKVKVLELLLFLSVLPVPPVELEQRCFTNSQVTLAKEVCQYLTD
;
A
#
# COMPACT_ATOMS: atom_id res chain seq x y z
N GLY A 1 -8.83 13.65 -6.39
CA GLY A 1 -7.99 13.74 -5.57
C GLY A 1 -7.01 12.77 -4.94
N MET A 2 -6.35 13.26 -3.91
CA MET A 2 -5.40 12.48 -3.12
C MET A 2 -5.75 12.61 -1.64
N ASN A 3 -5.71 11.49 -0.92
CA ASN A 3 -5.92 11.43 0.51
C ASN A 3 -4.80 10.61 1.18
N LEU A 4 -4.28 11.11 2.30
CA LEU A 4 -3.30 10.41 3.12
C LEU A 4 -3.88 10.17 4.50
N THR A 5 -3.78 8.93 4.96
CA THR A 5 -4.23 8.50 6.29
C THR A 5 -3.06 7.89 7.05
N TYR A 6 -2.85 8.35 8.27
CA TYR A 6 -1.98 7.69 9.24
C TYR A 6 -2.82 6.64 9.97
N ASN A 7 -2.39 5.40 9.89
CA ASN A 7 -3.04 4.29 10.58
C ASN A 7 -2.29 4.01 11.89
N ASP A 8 -3.06 3.93 12.96
CA ASP A 8 -2.58 3.62 14.30
C ASP A 8 -3.59 2.66 14.92
N VAL A 9 -3.25 1.37 14.95
CA VAL A 9 -4.14 0.29 15.37
C VAL A 9 -3.50 -0.46 16.52
N HIS A 10 -4.25 -0.62 17.61
CA HIS A 10 -3.84 -1.32 18.83
C HIS A 10 -4.85 -2.40 19.24
N ASP A 11 -5.48 -3.06 18.26
CA ASP A 11 -6.49 -4.08 18.48
C ASP A 11 -6.35 -5.20 17.44
N ALA A 12 -6.19 -6.44 17.90
CA ALA A 12 -6.08 -7.61 17.03
C ALA A 12 -7.43 -7.99 16.38
N ASP A 13 -8.53 -7.65 17.04
CA ASP A 13 -9.88 -7.93 16.56
C ASP A 13 -10.41 -6.84 15.61
N TYR A 14 -9.62 -5.79 15.40
CA TYR A 14 -9.97 -4.73 14.48
C TYR A 14 -9.86 -5.19 13.02
N HIS A 15 -10.98 -5.19 12.33
CA HIS A 15 -11.08 -5.53 10.91
C HIS A 15 -11.55 -4.33 10.10
N LEU A 16 -10.78 -3.97 9.09
CA LEU A 16 -11.14 -2.92 8.17
C LEU A 16 -11.79 -3.51 6.92
N ASN A 17 -13.12 -3.59 6.94
CA ASN A 17 -13.90 -3.98 5.76
C ASN A 17 -14.17 -2.74 4.91
N ARG A 18 -13.65 -2.71 3.70
CA ARG A 18 -13.89 -1.60 2.77
C ARG A 18 -14.78 -2.07 1.62
N ALA A 19 -15.88 -1.33 1.45
CA ALA A 19 -16.71 -1.46 0.26
C ALA A 19 -15.92 -1.01 -0.99
N PRO A 20 -16.27 -1.53 -2.16
CA PRO A 20 -15.69 -1.05 -3.42
C PRO A 20 -15.98 0.44 -3.60
N VAL A 21 -14.94 1.24 -3.84
CA VAL A 21 -15.04 2.72 -3.89
C VAL A 21 -14.76 3.27 -5.30
N GLY A 22 -14.66 2.41 -6.29
CA GLY A 22 -14.30 2.77 -7.65
C GLY A 22 -12.81 2.55 -7.97
N ASP A 23 -12.34 3.07 -9.10
CA ASP A 23 -10.96 2.88 -9.57
C ASP A 23 -9.99 3.80 -8.80
N LEU A 24 -9.68 3.43 -7.56
CA LEU A 24 -8.70 4.11 -6.74
C LEU A 24 -7.36 3.35 -6.72
N ILE A 25 -6.29 4.10 -6.64
CA ILE A 25 -4.96 3.57 -6.40
C ILE A 25 -4.66 3.71 -4.90
N GLU A 26 -4.35 2.59 -4.25
CA GLU A 26 -3.95 2.56 -2.85
C GLU A 26 -2.49 2.18 -2.73
N ILE A 27 -1.73 3.00 -2.01
CA ILE A 27 -0.35 2.74 -1.65
C ILE A 27 -0.27 2.69 -0.13
N ASN A 28 0.15 1.55 0.44
CA ASN A 28 0.37 1.40 1.86
C ASN A 28 1.87 1.25 2.16
N HIS A 29 2.31 1.86 3.24
CA HIS A 29 3.63 1.63 3.82
C HIS A 29 3.46 1.22 5.27
N CYS A 30 4.05 0.08 5.64
CA CYS A 30 4.07 -0.41 7.02
C CYS A 30 5.31 0.14 7.73
N GLN A 31 5.11 0.83 8.83
CA GLN A 31 6.18 1.31 9.70
C GLN A 31 6.47 0.30 10.81
N GLU A 32 5.41 -0.17 11.49
CA GLU A 32 5.49 -1.10 12.60
C GLU A 32 4.32 -2.09 12.56
N GLY A 33 4.50 -3.25 13.19
CA GLY A 33 3.46 -4.26 13.29
C GLY A 33 3.26 -5.06 12.00
N ARG A 34 2.05 -5.55 11.80
CA ARG A 34 1.70 -6.41 10.67
C ARG A 34 0.27 -6.15 10.19
N MET A 35 0.10 -6.06 8.88
CA MET A 35 -1.21 -6.01 8.23
C MET A 35 -1.37 -7.22 7.31
N GLU A 36 -2.48 -7.93 7.45
CA GLU A 36 -2.95 -8.96 6.53
C GLU A 36 -4.07 -8.37 5.67
N CYS A 37 -3.94 -8.46 4.35
CA CYS A 37 -4.96 -8.04 3.40
C CYS A 37 -5.49 -9.26 2.66
N GLN A 38 -6.79 -9.50 2.74
CA GLN A 38 -7.47 -10.55 2.01
C GLN A 38 -8.25 -9.98 0.83
N TYR A 39 -7.94 -10.50 -0.35
CA TYR A 39 -8.63 -10.24 -1.61
C TYR A 39 -9.15 -11.56 -2.16
N GLN A 40 -10.44 -11.85 -1.97
CA GLN A 40 -11.03 -13.14 -2.35
C GLN A 40 -10.23 -14.31 -1.76
N ASP A 41 -9.59 -15.12 -2.61
CA ASP A 41 -8.81 -16.30 -2.22
C ASP A 41 -7.30 -16.04 -2.05
N SER A 42 -6.89 -14.78 -2.06
CA SER A 42 -5.49 -14.38 -1.96
C SER A 42 -5.23 -13.53 -0.73
N PHE A 43 -4.13 -13.83 -0.03
CA PHE A 43 -3.68 -13.09 1.14
C PHE A 43 -2.35 -12.39 0.86
N TYR A 44 -2.23 -11.16 1.28
CA TYR A 44 -1.03 -10.34 1.20
C TYR A 44 -0.67 -9.84 2.58
N TYR A 45 0.62 -9.88 2.90
CA TYR A 45 1.12 -9.46 4.20
C TYR A 45 2.09 -8.30 4.07
N LEU A 46 1.88 -7.26 4.88
CA LEU A 46 2.81 -6.16 5.05
C LEU A 46 3.46 -6.26 6.43
N THR A 47 4.78 -6.13 6.44
CA THR A 47 5.62 -6.09 7.63
C THR A 47 6.45 -4.79 7.62
N PRO A 48 7.10 -4.40 8.73
CA PRO A 48 7.83 -3.14 8.81
C PRO A 48 8.80 -2.91 7.65
N GLY A 49 8.65 -1.79 6.98
CA GLY A 49 9.41 -1.39 5.80
C GLY A 49 8.89 -1.95 4.47
N ASP A 50 7.73 -2.61 4.46
CA ASP A 50 7.08 -3.03 3.22
C ASP A 50 6.20 -1.93 2.64
N LEU A 51 6.12 -1.94 1.31
CA LEU A 51 5.23 -1.13 0.50
C LEU A 51 4.26 -2.05 -0.22
N SER A 52 2.98 -1.69 -0.26
CA SER A 52 2.03 -2.30 -1.18
C SER A 52 1.45 -1.26 -2.13
N ILE A 53 1.15 -1.70 -3.35
CA ILE A 53 0.44 -0.91 -4.36
C ILE A 53 -0.69 -1.79 -4.88
N SER A 54 -1.91 -1.30 -4.80
CA SER A 54 -3.10 -2.00 -5.29
C SER A 54 -4.03 -1.04 -6.01
N ARG A 55 -4.76 -1.57 -7.01
CA ARG A 55 -5.87 -0.88 -7.62
C ARG A 55 -7.15 -1.34 -6.93
N LYS A 56 -7.88 -0.41 -6.34
CA LYS A 56 -9.18 -0.67 -5.72
C LYS A 56 -10.24 -0.66 -6.81
N ASP A 57 -10.54 -1.84 -7.29
CA ASP A 57 -11.65 -2.07 -8.19
C ASP A 57 -12.96 -2.36 -7.40
N THR A 58 -13.91 -2.95 -8.06
CA THR A 58 -15.23 -3.29 -7.49
C THR A 58 -15.21 -4.46 -6.49
N ALA A 59 -14.10 -5.12 -6.25
CA ALA A 59 -14.03 -6.27 -5.35
C ALA A 59 -13.85 -5.83 -3.88
N PRO A 60 -14.67 -6.35 -2.95
CA PRO A 60 -14.48 -6.10 -1.53
C PRO A 60 -13.17 -6.73 -1.04
N TYR A 61 -12.55 -6.08 -0.07
CA TYR A 61 -11.37 -6.62 0.61
C TYR A 61 -11.44 -6.35 2.11
N CYS A 62 -10.76 -7.20 2.86
CA CYS A 62 -10.64 -7.09 4.31
C CYS A 62 -9.18 -6.92 4.69
N SER A 63 -8.90 -6.03 5.62
CA SER A 63 -7.60 -5.94 6.27
C SER A 63 -7.75 -6.27 7.75
N SER A 64 -6.83 -7.08 8.27
CA SER A 64 -6.74 -7.44 9.68
C SER A 64 -5.32 -7.19 10.21
N PHE A 65 -5.18 -7.13 11.53
CA PHE A 65 -3.94 -6.78 12.22
C PHE A 65 -3.59 -7.87 13.24
N PRO A 66 -3.08 -9.02 12.78
CA PRO A 66 -2.97 -10.24 13.62
C PRO A 66 -2.02 -10.10 14.82
N THR A 67 -1.18 -9.09 14.85
CA THR A 67 -0.31 -8.79 16.01
C THR A 67 -0.94 -7.82 17.02
N GLY A 68 -2.17 -7.34 16.78
CA GLY A 68 -2.81 -6.31 17.59
C GLY A 68 -2.09 -4.96 17.60
N HIS A 69 -1.13 -4.77 16.69
CA HIS A 69 -0.34 -3.56 16.60
C HIS A 69 0.02 -3.28 15.14
N TYR A 70 -0.30 -2.09 14.65
CA TYR A 70 0.06 -1.65 13.30
C TYR A 70 0.15 -0.13 13.23
N HIS A 71 1.31 0.36 12.81
CA HIS A 71 1.50 1.75 12.41
C HIS A 71 1.89 1.82 10.94
N GLY A 72 1.23 2.68 10.20
CA GLY A 72 1.49 2.81 8.76
C GLY A 72 0.83 4.03 8.13
N VAL A 73 1.13 4.22 6.87
CA VAL A 73 0.53 5.27 6.03
C VAL A 73 -0.18 4.63 4.86
N THR A 74 -1.40 5.07 4.62
CA THR A 74 -2.19 4.77 3.43
C THR A 74 -2.35 6.04 2.60
N LEU A 75 -1.92 5.98 1.35
CA LEU A 75 -2.16 7.00 0.33
C LEU A 75 -3.20 6.47 -0.66
N LEU A 76 -4.32 7.19 -0.78
CA LEU A 76 -5.35 6.94 -1.80
C LEU A 76 -5.24 8.01 -2.88
N ILE A 77 -5.23 7.59 -4.14
CA ILE A 77 -5.21 8.46 -5.31
C ILE A 77 -6.40 8.09 -6.20
N ASP A 78 -7.23 9.08 -6.47
CA ASP A 78 -8.28 8.98 -7.51
C ASP A 78 -7.68 9.48 -8.84
N PRO A 79 -7.42 8.59 -9.80
CA PRO A 79 -6.81 8.97 -11.07
C PRO A 79 -7.73 9.88 -11.91
N ASN A 80 -9.05 9.82 -11.71
CA ASN A 80 -10.02 10.65 -12.44
C ASN A 80 -10.06 12.08 -11.91
N CYS A 81 -9.73 12.26 -10.61
CA CYS A 81 -9.70 13.56 -9.93
C CYS A 81 -8.27 14.08 -9.71
N ALA A 82 -7.25 13.24 -9.99
CA ALA A 82 -5.87 13.71 -9.98
C ALA A 82 -5.63 14.60 -11.20
N PRO A 83 -5.01 15.77 -11.04
CA PRO A 83 -4.73 16.64 -12.16
C PRO A 83 -3.85 15.90 -13.19
N HIS A 84 -4.14 16.06 -14.47
CA HIS A 84 -3.34 15.48 -15.56
C HIS A 84 -1.87 15.95 -15.50
N CYS A 85 -1.64 17.13 -14.97
CA CYS A 85 -0.33 17.65 -14.60
C CYS A 85 -0.24 17.69 -13.08
N LEU A 86 0.53 16.79 -12.47
CA LEU A 86 0.77 16.78 -11.02
C LEU A 86 1.50 18.04 -10.56
N SER A 87 2.26 18.66 -11.45
CA SER A 87 2.88 19.97 -11.27
C SER A 87 3.29 20.51 -12.65
N CYS A 88 3.03 21.79 -12.93
CA CYS A 88 3.56 22.46 -14.12
C CYS A 88 5.10 22.43 -14.18
N MET A 89 5.76 22.21 -13.06
CA MET A 89 7.22 22.04 -13.01
C MET A 89 7.69 20.63 -13.47
N LEU A 90 6.76 19.71 -13.71
CA LEU A 90 7.03 18.32 -14.11
C LEU A 90 6.34 17.97 -15.45
N GLU A 91 6.08 18.98 -16.27
CA GLU A 91 5.43 18.77 -17.59
C GLU A 91 6.25 17.86 -18.52
N ASP A 92 7.58 17.92 -18.40
CA ASP A 92 8.53 17.09 -19.14
C ASP A 92 8.69 15.67 -18.55
N VAL A 93 8.13 15.43 -17.37
CA VAL A 93 8.23 14.15 -16.69
C VAL A 93 6.87 13.43 -16.75
N ASN A 94 6.75 12.45 -17.63
CA ASN A 94 5.50 11.70 -17.79
C ASN A 94 5.29 10.72 -16.62
N VAL A 95 4.92 11.24 -15.45
CA VAL A 95 4.59 10.45 -14.26
C VAL A 95 3.11 10.57 -13.97
N GLN A 96 2.35 9.55 -14.33
CA GLN A 96 0.91 9.49 -14.06
C GLN A 96 0.60 8.36 -13.06
N PRO A 97 -0.22 8.61 -12.03
CA PRO A 97 -0.60 7.59 -11.06
C PRO A 97 -1.20 6.33 -11.70
N SER A 98 -2.05 6.49 -12.71
CA SER A 98 -2.64 5.36 -13.45
C SER A 98 -1.59 4.47 -14.12
N THR A 99 -0.61 5.06 -14.79
CA THR A 99 0.51 4.31 -15.44
C THR A 99 1.33 3.55 -14.40
N ILE A 100 1.57 4.14 -13.22
CA ILE A 100 2.25 3.46 -12.12
C ILE A 100 1.42 2.27 -11.64
N ALA A 101 0.12 2.47 -11.38
CA ALA A 101 -0.76 1.39 -10.95
C ALA A 101 -0.85 0.26 -11.99
N ASP A 102 -0.99 0.57 -13.26
CA ASP A 102 -1.00 -0.43 -14.33
C ASP A 102 0.27 -1.26 -14.33
N ARG A 103 1.41 -0.60 -14.19
CA ARG A 103 2.71 -1.26 -14.18
C ARG A 103 2.89 -2.20 -12.98
N PHE A 104 2.46 -1.81 -11.79
CA PHE A 104 2.60 -2.62 -10.59
C PHE A 104 1.49 -3.65 -10.41
N CYS A 105 0.27 -3.38 -10.90
CA CYS A 105 -0.89 -4.25 -10.73
C CYS A 105 -1.17 -5.14 -11.94
N GLN A 106 -0.34 -5.11 -13.00
CA GLN A 106 -0.51 -5.96 -14.18
C GLN A 106 -0.43 -7.44 -13.80
N GLY A 107 -1.53 -8.17 -13.99
CA GLY A 107 -1.63 -9.60 -13.68
C GLY A 107 -1.68 -9.93 -12.18
N ARG A 108 -1.82 -8.93 -11.30
CA ARG A 108 -1.91 -9.11 -9.84
C ARG A 108 -2.89 -8.11 -9.20
N ARG A 109 -3.47 -8.49 -8.06
CA ARG A 109 -4.39 -7.63 -7.30
C ARG A 109 -3.65 -6.59 -6.45
N CYS A 110 -2.53 -7.00 -5.88
CA CYS A 110 -1.73 -6.18 -5.00
C CYS A 110 -0.24 -6.53 -5.21
N PHE A 111 0.54 -5.53 -5.43
CA PHE A 111 2.00 -5.65 -5.41
C PHE A 111 2.51 -5.39 -4.00
N VAL A 112 3.37 -6.27 -3.49
CA VAL A 112 4.02 -6.08 -2.18
C VAL A 112 5.52 -6.29 -2.32
N ALA A 113 6.30 -5.33 -1.86
CA ALA A 113 7.75 -5.41 -1.84
C ALA A 113 8.36 -4.65 -0.67
N ARG A 114 9.62 -4.97 -0.36
CA ARG A 114 10.42 -4.17 0.56
C ARG A 114 10.68 -2.80 -0.06
N SER A 115 10.42 -1.74 0.67
CA SER A 115 10.71 -0.37 0.23
C SER A 115 12.20 -0.19 -0.01
N SER A 116 12.55 0.41 -1.14
CA SER A 116 13.92 0.86 -1.38
C SER A 116 14.32 1.93 -0.35
N PRO A 117 15.61 2.17 -0.09
CA PRO A 117 16.05 3.21 0.84
C PRO A 117 15.47 4.60 0.53
N ARG A 118 15.31 4.93 -0.75
CA ARG A 118 14.72 6.20 -1.21
C ARG A 118 13.24 6.29 -0.87
N VAL A 119 12.47 5.24 -1.17
CA VAL A 119 11.03 5.17 -0.84
C VAL A 119 10.83 5.19 0.67
N LYS A 120 11.64 4.44 1.43
CA LYS A 120 11.62 4.45 2.89
C LYS A 120 11.87 5.86 3.45
N HIS A 121 12.81 6.61 2.86
CA HIS A 121 13.09 7.98 3.25
C HIS A 121 11.86 8.90 3.06
N VAL A 122 11.18 8.79 1.92
CA VAL A 122 9.95 9.57 1.66
C VAL A 122 8.92 9.36 2.76
N PHE A 123 8.68 8.09 3.13
CA PHE A 123 7.72 7.78 4.19
C PHE A 123 8.19 8.23 5.58
N SER A 124 9.48 8.09 5.91
CA SER A 124 10.01 8.57 7.19
C SER A 124 9.79 10.08 7.39
N GLU A 125 9.96 10.85 6.34
CA GLU A 125 9.69 12.28 6.33
C GLU A 125 8.19 12.61 6.53
N LEU A 126 7.29 11.79 5.99
CA LEU A 126 5.84 11.97 6.15
C LEU A 126 5.38 11.81 7.61
N TYR A 127 6.05 10.96 8.41
CA TYR A 127 5.71 10.78 9.83
C TYR A 127 6.12 11.96 10.72
N ALA A 128 7.10 12.76 10.29
CA ALA A 128 7.71 13.83 11.12
C ALA A 128 7.35 15.25 10.66
N VAL A 129 6.26 15.44 9.91
CA VAL A 129 5.94 16.74 9.31
C VAL A 129 5.33 17.72 10.30
N PRO A 130 5.87 18.95 10.45
CA PRO A 130 5.24 20.01 11.21
C PRO A 130 3.85 20.35 10.68
N GLU A 131 2.90 20.57 11.60
CA GLU A 131 1.48 20.76 11.26
C GLU A 131 1.25 21.94 10.28
N GLY A 132 1.94 23.06 10.48
CA GLY A 132 1.75 24.27 9.69
C GLY A 132 2.06 24.13 8.20
N ILE A 133 2.89 23.15 7.81
CA ILE A 133 3.28 22.90 6.41
C ILE A 133 2.75 21.56 5.87
N ARG A 134 2.07 20.77 6.70
CA ARG A 134 1.68 19.38 6.42
C ARG A 134 1.01 19.21 5.05
N LYS A 135 0.04 20.05 4.72
CA LYS A 135 -0.71 19.96 3.46
C LYS A 135 0.14 20.18 2.20
N GLY A 136 1.06 21.13 2.24
CA GLY A 136 1.99 21.42 1.13
C GLY A 136 3.06 20.36 1.03
N TYR A 137 3.67 20.00 2.17
CA TYR A 137 4.71 19.00 2.26
C TYR A 137 4.23 17.63 1.77
N PHE A 138 3.02 17.22 2.17
CA PHE A 138 2.38 16.01 1.68
C PHE A 138 2.34 15.96 0.14
N LYS A 139 1.91 17.04 -0.52
CA LYS A 139 1.85 17.08 -1.99
C LYS A 139 3.23 16.87 -2.62
N VAL A 140 4.26 17.53 -2.09
CA VAL A 140 5.64 17.38 -2.55
C VAL A 140 6.14 15.94 -2.38
N LYS A 141 5.90 15.33 -1.21
CA LYS A 141 6.33 13.96 -0.93
C LYS A 141 5.58 12.91 -1.76
N VAL A 142 4.32 13.13 -2.07
CA VAL A 142 3.59 12.27 -3.02
C VAL A 142 4.20 12.35 -4.42
N LEU A 143 4.54 13.54 -4.90
CA LEU A 143 5.22 13.69 -6.19
C LEU A 143 6.57 12.97 -6.20
N GLU A 144 7.38 13.15 -5.16
CA GLU A 144 8.66 12.46 -4.99
C GLU A 144 8.49 10.94 -4.98
N LEU A 145 7.48 10.42 -4.25
CA LEU A 145 7.15 9.00 -4.22
C LEU A 145 6.81 8.48 -5.61
N LEU A 146 5.94 9.16 -6.34
CA LEU A 146 5.52 8.76 -7.69
C LEU A 146 6.70 8.76 -8.67
N LEU A 147 7.61 9.73 -8.58
CA LEU A 147 8.85 9.77 -9.37
C LEU A 147 9.71 8.53 -9.09
N PHE A 148 9.93 8.16 -7.83
CA PHE A 148 10.69 6.96 -7.50
C PHE A 148 10.00 5.68 -7.96
N LEU A 149 8.67 5.59 -7.81
CA LEU A 149 7.91 4.45 -8.27
C LEU A 149 7.94 4.29 -9.80
N SER A 150 7.99 5.39 -10.55
CA SER A 150 8.03 5.35 -12.01
C SER A 150 9.26 4.63 -12.57
N VAL A 151 10.38 4.63 -11.84
CA VAL A 151 11.65 4.00 -12.24
C VAL A 151 11.98 2.72 -11.47
N LEU A 152 11.17 2.36 -10.46
CA LEU A 152 11.40 1.15 -9.67
C LEU A 152 11.19 -0.10 -10.54
N PRO A 153 12.14 -1.05 -10.59
CA PRO A 153 11.93 -2.30 -11.31
C PRO A 153 10.79 -3.13 -10.69
N VAL A 154 9.90 -3.64 -11.53
CA VAL A 154 8.81 -4.52 -11.11
C VAL A 154 9.18 -5.96 -11.47
N PRO A 155 9.33 -6.86 -10.50
CA PRO A 155 9.62 -8.26 -10.78
C PRO A 155 8.43 -8.94 -11.48
N PRO A 156 8.68 -9.99 -12.27
CA PRO A 156 7.62 -10.82 -12.82
C PRO A 156 6.70 -11.39 -11.72
N VAL A 157 5.42 -11.62 -12.06
CA VAL A 157 4.41 -12.14 -11.11
C VAL A 157 4.83 -13.48 -10.50
N GLU A 158 5.49 -14.33 -11.29
CA GLU A 158 5.97 -15.66 -10.87
C GLU A 158 7.03 -15.60 -9.75
N LEU A 159 7.68 -14.47 -9.57
CA LEU A 159 8.67 -14.25 -8.52
C LEU A 159 8.09 -13.57 -7.27
N GLU A 160 6.77 -13.36 -7.23
CA GLU A 160 6.11 -12.73 -6.10
C GLU A 160 5.97 -13.70 -4.92
N GLN A 161 6.76 -13.48 -3.87
CA GLN A 161 6.83 -14.36 -2.69
C GLN A 161 5.88 -13.94 -1.54
N ARG A 162 5.01 -12.94 -1.75
CA ARG A 162 4.21 -12.34 -0.68
C ARG A 162 2.70 -12.44 -0.88
N CYS A 163 2.29 -13.24 -1.87
CA CYS A 163 0.91 -13.62 -2.11
C CYS A 163 0.73 -15.09 -1.73
N PHE A 164 -0.26 -15.37 -0.90
CA PHE A 164 -0.56 -16.71 -0.41
C PHE A 164 -2.01 -17.06 -0.72
N THR A 165 -2.26 -18.32 -1.05
CA THR A 165 -3.62 -18.83 -1.25
C THR A 165 -4.33 -19.05 0.09
N ASN A 166 -5.66 -19.08 0.09
CA ASN A 166 -6.45 -19.39 1.28
C ASN A 166 -6.03 -20.72 1.91
N SER A 167 -5.79 -21.77 1.11
CA SER A 167 -5.36 -23.07 1.61
C SER A 167 -4.01 -23.03 2.34
N GLN A 168 -3.04 -22.26 1.81
CA GLN A 168 -1.73 -22.09 2.44
C GLN A 168 -1.84 -21.36 3.79
N VAL A 169 -2.67 -20.32 3.84
CA VAL A 169 -2.86 -19.54 5.07
C VAL A 169 -3.61 -20.35 6.11
N THR A 170 -4.67 -21.07 5.73
CA THR A 170 -5.43 -21.94 6.63
C THR A 170 -4.52 -23.02 7.23
N LEU A 171 -3.77 -23.73 6.39
CA LEU A 171 -2.83 -24.74 6.87
C LEU A 171 -1.78 -24.17 7.83
N ALA A 172 -1.24 -23.00 7.53
CA ALA A 172 -0.27 -22.34 8.42
C ALA A 172 -0.88 -21.98 9.77
N LYS A 173 -2.12 -21.45 9.79
CA LYS A 173 -2.84 -21.11 11.01
C LYS A 173 -3.17 -22.34 11.85
N GLU A 174 -3.61 -23.44 11.24
CA GLU A 174 -3.87 -24.73 11.91
C GLU A 174 -2.60 -25.31 12.55
N VAL A 175 -1.48 -25.31 11.83
CA VAL A 175 -0.19 -25.76 12.36
C VAL A 175 0.27 -24.89 13.54
N CYS A 176 0.13 -23.55 13.44
CA CYS A 176 0.47 -22.66 14.54
C CYS A 176 -0.40 -22.94 15.77
N GLN A 177 -1.69 -23.16 15.62
CA GLN A 177 -2.59 -23.48 16.71
C GLN A 177 -2.20 -24.80 17.38
N TYR A 178 -1.90 -25.83 16.57
CA TYR A 178 -1.49 -27.15 17.09
C TYR A 178 -0.15 -27.12 17.87
N LEU A 179 0.71 -26.15 17.59
CA LEU A 179 1.99 -25.99 18.29
C LEU A 179 1.90 -25.14 19.57
N THR A 180 0.78 -24.42 19.75
CA THR A 180 0.56 -23.51 20.91
C THR A 180 -0.38 -24.10 21.95
N ASP A 181 -1.13 -25.17 21.63
CA ASP A 181 -1.94 -25.99 22.51
C ASP A 181 -1.09 -27.12 23.17
#